data_88bf0161f1e9de745e678bee330d8aa5
#
_entry.id   88bf0161f1e9de745e678bee330d8aa5
#
_cell.length_a   1.000
_cell.length_b   1.000
_cell.length_c   1.000
_cell.angle_alpha   90.00
_cell.angle_beta   90.00
_cell.angle_gamma   90.00
#
_symmetry.space_group_name_H-M   'P 1'
#
loop_
_entity.id
_entity.type
_entity.pdbx_description
1 polymer ?
#
loop_
_entity_poly.entity_id
_entity_poly.type
_entity_poly.pdbx_seq_one_letter_code
_entity_poly.pdbx_strand_id
1 'polypeptide(L)'
;SVASRGLGDVYKRQVLNLSQDHLDWHGDMAAYATAKGRIFGASTLRVLRRDDPTVSGWMPPVVEVSRRALASAPAIATAVTFGADLPQRAGDFGLEEVNGMTWLVRAISADETLKRQKGEEEEIYMQRLMPADALRIRGRHNALNALAALALATTTGVALAPMLYGLREYTGEPHRVESVVVLSGVEYFDDSKGTNVGATVAAIEGLGVERRVWVILGGDGKGQDFSPLAAPVARYAAGVALIGRDAPQLAQALADTGVSLAHCDDLPAAVAWCHDHAQSGDAVLLSPACASFDMFENYGHRARVYIDAVREWAASEGVA
;
A
#
# COMPACT_ATOMS: atom_id res chain seq x y z
N SER A 1 -9.51 -1.95 18.66
CA SER A 1 -10.96 -2.02 18.60
C SER A 1 -11.50 -0.70 18.05
N VAL A 2 -11.97 -0.71 16.82
CA VAL A 2 -12.81 0.38 16.33
C VAL A 2 -14.15 0.20 17.04
N ALA A 3 -14.26 0.82 18.21
CA ALA A 3 -15.52 0.97 18.88
C ALA A 3 -16.45 1.71 17.91
N SER A 4 -17.57 1.10 17.57
CA SER A 4 -18.71 1.74 16.92
C SER A 4 -19.31 2.77 17.86
N ARG A 5 -18.60 3.87 18.10
CA ARG A 5 -19.22 5.06 18.69
C ARG A 5 -19.97 5.71 17.55
N GLY A 6 -21.28 5.95 17.78
CA GLY A 6 -22.19 6.60 16.87
C GLY A 6 -21.66 7.89 16.31
N LEU A 7 -20.91 7.75 15.25
CA LEU A 7 -20.67 8.81 14.30
C LEU A 7 -21.90 8.80 13.41
N GLY A 8 -22.63 9.89 13.39
CA GLY A 8 -23.76 10.09 12.50
C GLY A 8 -23.39 9.62 11.09
N ASP A 9 -24.40 9.28 10.31
CA ASP A 9 -24.35 8.61 9.02
C ASP A 9 -23.09 8.94 8.21
N VAL A 10 -22.07 8.06 8.30
CA VAL A 10 -20.89 8.17 7.46
C VAL A 10 -21.23 7.48 6.15
N TYR A 11 -21.63 8.27 5.18
CA TYR A 11 -22.13 7.82 3.89
C TYR A 11 -21.08 7.19 2.99
N LYS A 12 -19.77 7.28 3.33
CA LYS A 12 -18.65 6.85 2.48
C LYS A 12 -17.66 6.04 3.29
N ARG A 13 -17.28 4.87 2.79
CA ARG A 13 -16.32 3.96 3.44
C ARG A 13 -15.41 3.31 2.41
N GLN A 14 -14.18 3.05 2.83
CA GLN A 14 -13.14 2.48 1.99
C GLN A 14 -12.44 1.32 2.66
N VAL A 15 -12.11 0.27 1.88
CA VAL A 15 -11.13 -0.75 2.22
C VAL A 15 -10.09 -0.79 1.10
N LEU A 16 -8.82 -0.55 1.47
CA LEU A 16 -7.69 -0.50 0.53
C LEU A 16 -7.27 -1.89 0.06
N ASN A 17 -7.14 -2.80 0.99
CA ASN A 17 -6.73 -4.19 0.78
C ASN A 17 -7.04 -5.04 2.00
N LEU A 18 -6.88 -6.34 1.86
CA LEU A 18 -6.91 -7.29 2.95
C LEU A 18 -5.68 -8.18 2.87
N SER A 19 -4.69 -7.92 3.73
CA SER A 19 -3.51 -8.75 3.93
C SER A 19 -3.49 -9.34 5.33
N GLN A 20 -2.74 -10.41 5.53
CA GLN A 20 -2.62 -11.07 6.82
C GLN A 20 -2.09 -10.08 7.87
N ASP A 21 -2.90 -9.83 8.90
CA ASP A 21 -2.57 -9.01 10.07
C ASP A 21 -3.59 -9.29 11.18
N HIS A 22 -3.23 -9.05 12.44
CA HIS A 22 -4.11 -9.18 13.60
C HIS A 22 -4.78 -10.56 13.75
N LEU A 23 -4.15 -11.64 13.28
CA LEU A 23 -4.70 -13.00 13.39
C LEU A 23 -4.68 -13.53 14.83
N ASP A 24 -3.77 -13.00 15.65
CA ASP A 24 -3.75 -13.18 17.10
C ASP A 24 -5.08 -12.78 17.77
N TRP A 25 -5.74 -11.75 17.22
CA TRP A 25 -7.04 -11.25 17.70
C TRP A 25 -8.24 -11.87 17.00
N HIS A 26 -8.18 -12.04 15.67
CA HIS A 26 -9.32 -12.48 14.86
C HIS A 26 -9.38 -13.99 14.65
N GLY A 27 -8.29 -14.72 14.90
CA GLY A 27 -8.15 -16.16 14.70
C GLY A 27 -7.81 -16.52 13.26
N ASP A 28 -8.56 -16.04 12.28
CA ASP A 28 -8.32 -16.32 10.87
C ASP A 28 -8.67 -15.12 9.94
N MET A 29 -8.30 -15.25 8.66
CA MET A 29 -8.54 -14.23 7.64
C MET A 29 -10.04 -14.03 7.35
N ALA A 30 -10.88 -15.03 7.48
CA ALA A 30 -12.31 -14.93 7.23
C ALA A 30 -13.00 -14.09 8.32
N ALA A 31 -12.63 -14.30 9.58
CA ALA A 31 -13.11 -13.51 10.71
C ALA A 31 -12.61 -12.05 10.60
N TYR A 32 -11.34 -11.85 10.19
CA TYR A 32 -10.77 -10.52 9.95
C TYR A 32 -11.48 -9.79 8.81
N ALA A 33 -11.73 -10.45 7.66
CA ALA A 33 -12.49 -9.90 6.55
C ALA A 33 -13.91 -9.52 6.97
N THR A 34 -14.59 -10.41 7.70
CA THR A 34 -15.94 -10.16 8.23
C THR A 34 -15.96 -8.92 9.13
N ALA A 35 -14.98 -8.79 10.02
CA ALA A 35 -14.87 -7.62 10.90
C ALA A 35 -14.65 -6.32 10.12
N LYS A 36 -13.79 -6.33 9.11
CA LYS A 36 -13.58 -5.17 8.22
C LYS A 36 -14.81 -4.83 7.38
N GLY A 37 -15.51 -5.83 6.84
CA GLY A 37 -16.72 -5.62 6.03
C GLY A 37 -17.87 -4.94 6.78
N ARG A 38 -17.90 -5.01 8.12
CA ARG A 38 -18.93 -4.35 8.96
C ARG A 38 -18.98 -2.84 8.81
N ILE A 39 -17.96 -2.20 8.24
CA ILE A 39 -18.00 -0.76 7.97
C ILE A 39 -19.02 -0.39 6.90
N PHE A 40 -19.42 -1.33 6.03
CA PHE A 40 -20.33 -1.09 4.93
C PHE A 40 -21.79 -1.29 5.36
N GLY A 41 -22.51 -0.18 5.53
CA GLY A 41 -23.96 -0.18 5.75
C GLY A 41 -24.76 -0.35 4.45
N ALA A 42 -26.08 -0.44 4.57
CA ALA A 42 -26.99 -0.64 3.45
C ALA A 42 -27.01 0.51 2.45
N SER A 43 -26.72 1.75 2.88
CA SER A 43 -26.72 2.97 2.06
C SER A 43 -25.31 3.57 1.86
N THR A 44 -24.26 2.86 2.28
CA THR A 44 -22.89 3.36 2.23
C THR A 44 -22.34 3.35 0.81
N LEU A 45 -21.81 4.48 0.33
CA LEU A 45 -20.95 4.48 -0.85
C LEU A 45 -19.64 3.75 -0.51
N ARG A 46 -19.34 2.69 -1.25
CA ARG A 46 -18.19 1.83 -1.03
C ARG A 46 -17.08 2.19 -2.00
N VAL A 47 -15.88 2.44 -1.50
CA VAL A 47 -14.67 2.56 -2.33
C VAL A 47 -13.88 1.27 -2.15
N LEU A 48 -13.75 0.49 -3.22
CA LEU A 48 -13.29 -0.89 -3.16
C LEU A 48 -12.13 -1.12 -4.12
N ARG A 49 -11.16 -1.89 -3.66
CA ARG A 49 -10.09 -2.38 -4.52
C ARG A 49 -10.60 -3.53 -5.39
N ARG A 50 -10.55 -3.35 -6.72
CA ARG A 50 -11.12 -4.26 -7.72
C ARG A 50 -10.30 -5.56 -7.87
N ASP A 51 -8.99 -5.47 -7.78
CA ASP A 51 -8.03 -6.56 -7.95
C ASP A 51 -7.74 -7.35 -6.65
N ASP A 52 -8.45 -7.04 -5.56
CA ASP A 52 -8.47 -7.87 -4.33
C ASP A 52 -9.77 -8.69 -4.30
N PRO A 53 -9.70 -10.04 -4.41
CA PRO A 53 -10.91 -10.89 -4.51
C PRO A 53 -11.82 -10.77 -3.28
N THR A 54 -11.26 -10.58 -2.09
CA THR A 54 -12.05 -10.43 -0.85
C THR A 54 -12.75 -9.08 -0.82
N VAL A 55 -12.04 -8.02 -1.17
CA VAL A 55 -12.58 -6.66 -1.17
C VAL A 55 -13.62 -6.49 -2.30
N SER A 56 -13.36 -7.04 -3.49
CA SER A 56 -14.31 -7.01 -4.61
C SER A 56 -15.61 -7.78 -4.30
N GLY A 57 -15.54 -8.80 -3.45
CA GLY A 57 -16.72 -9.52 -2.96
C GLY A 57 -17.70 -8.66 -2.14
N TRP A 58 -17.28 -7.48 -1.69
CA TRP A 58 -18.16 -6.52 -1.01
C TRP A 58 -18.86 -5.53 -1.97
N MET A 59 -18.80 -5.76 -3.27
CA MET A 59 -19.59 -4.98 -4.23
C MET A 59 -21.08 -5.07 -3.88
N PRO A 60 -21.81 -3.94 -3.82
CA PRO A 60 -23.24 -3.99 -3.61
C PRO A 60 -23.92 -4.68 -4.79
N PRO A 61 -25.03 -5.41 -4.57
CA PRO A 61 -25.78 -5.98 -5.66
C PRO A 61 -26.30 -4.89 -6.61
N VAL A 62 -26.26 -5.18 -7.89
CA VAL A 62 -26.86 -4.29 -8.90
C VAL A 62 -28.38 -4.38 -8.73
N VAL A 63 -28.99 -3.33 -8.16
CA VAL A 63 -30.44 -3.26 -8.01
C VAL A 63 -31.01 -2.44 -9.15
N GLU A 64 -31.74 -3.08 -10.05
CA GLU A 64 -32.55 -2.38 -11.05
C GLU A 64 -33.77 -1.74 -10.35
N VAL A 65 -33.70 -0.43 -10.12
CA VAL A 65 -34.83 0.30 -9.53
C VAL A 65 -35.66 0.95 -10.63
N SER A 66 -36.93 0.59 -10.72
CA SER A 66 -37.85 1.27 -11.64
C SER A 66 -37.97 2.75 -11.26
N ARG A 67 -38.12 3.64 -12.26
CA ARG A 67 -38.28 5.10 -12.03
C ARG A 67 -39.37 5.47 -11.01
N ARG A 68 -40.38 4.62 -10.87
CA ARG A 68 -41.51 4.84 -9.96
C ARG A 68 -41.14 4.53 -8.51
N ALA A 69 -40.16 3.64 -8.30
CA ALA A 69 -39.65 3.26 -6.99
C ALA A 69 -38.53 4.20 -6.47
N LEU A 70 -37.88 4.97 -7.35
CA LEU A 70 -36.80 5.89 -6.96
C LEU A 70 -37.25 7.00 -6.00
N ALA A 71 -38.50 7.42 -6.06
CA ALA A 71 -39.04 8.50 -5.23
C ALA A 71 -39.29 8.07 -3.76
N SER A 72 -39.32 6.77 -3.48
CA SER A 72 -39.60 6.20 -2.15
C SER A 72 -38.65 5.08 -1.73
N ALA A 73 -37.65 4.76 -2.56
CA ALA A 73 -36.67 3.73 -2.21
C ALA A 73 -35.64 4.24 -1.21
N PRO A 74 -35.26 3.43 -0.23
CA PRO A 74 -34.11 3.74 0.63
C PRO A 74 -32.87 3.93 -0.24
N ALA A 75 -31.93 4.80 0.19
CA ALA A 75 -30.67 5.03 -0.49
C ALA A 75 -29.96 3.68 -0.74
N ILE A 76 -29.71 3.36 -2.03
CA ILE A 76 -29.08 2.11 -2.43
C ILE A 76 -27.56 2.30 -2.34
N ALA A 77 -26.87 1.32 -1.78
CA ALA A 77 -25.42 1.33 -1.74
C ALA A 77 -24.85 1.41 -3.16
N THR A 78 -23.93 2.31 -3.37
CA THR A 78 -23.18 2.47 -4.61
C THR A 78 -21.72 2.17 -4.37
N ALA A 79 -20.96 1.86 -5.43
CA ALA A 79 -19.54 1.62 -5.31
C ALA A 79 -18.76 2.33 -6.41
N VAL A 80 -17.57 2.81 -6.05
CA VAL A 80 -16.50 3.22 -6.93
C VAL A 80 -15.34 2.27 -6.72
N THR A 81 -14.74 1.76 -7.79
CA THR A 81 -13.61 0.85 -7.67
C THR A 81 -12.31 1.50 -8.13
N PHE A 82 -11.20 0.97 -7.60
CA PHE A 82 -9.85 1.27 -8.08
C PHE A 82 -9.05 -0.02 -8.19
N GLY A 83 -8.04 -0.05 -9.04
CA GLY A 83 -7.21 -1.24 -9.24
C GLY A 83 -5.97 -0.95 -10.06
N ALA A 84 -5.11 -1.97 -10.17
CA ALA A 84 -3.87 -1.91 -10.94
C ALA A 84 -4.06 -2.13 -12.45
N ASP A 85 -5.27 -2.43 -12.86
CA ASP A 85 -5.74 -2.66 -14.22
C ASP A 85 -6.55 -1.46 -14.73
N LEU A 86 -6.89 -1.47 -16.02
CA LEU A 86 -7.77 -0.47 -16.61
C LEU A 86 -9.19 -0.61 -16.04
N PRO A 87 -9.83 0.52 -15.63
CA PRO A 87 -11.23 0.49 -15.22
C PRO A 87 -12.15 0.17 -16.38
N GLN A 88 -13.23 -0.58 -16.11
CA GLN A 88 -14.20 -1.01 -17.12
C GLN A 88 -15.58 -0.37 -16.95
N ARG A 89 -15.71 0.55 -15.99
CA ARG A 89 -16.96 1.20 -15.66
C ARG A 89 -16.74 2.68 -15.40
N ALA A 90 -17.60 3.53 -15.94
CA ALA A 90 -17.50 4.98 -15.71
C ALA A 90 -17.50 5.32 -14.20
N GLY A 91 -16.61 6.21 -13.81
CA GLY A 91 -16.39 6.62 -12.43
C GLY A 91 -15.33 5.82 -11.69
N ASP A 92 -14.91 4.66 -12.19
CA ASP A 92 -13.86 3.84 -11.60
C ASP A 92 -12.46 4.35 -12.01
N PHE A 93 -11.47 3.97 -11.18
CA PHE A 93 -10.07 4.41 -11.33
C PHE A 93 -9.15 3.22 -11.60
N GLY A 94 -8.01 3.47 -12.26
CA GLY A 94 -7.04 2.42 -12.55
C GLY A 94 -5.68 2.96 -12.99
N LEU A 95 -4.80 2.04 -13.37
CA LEU A 95 -3.50 2.34 -13.95
C LEU A 95 -3.50 1.96 -15.45
N GLU A 96 -2.86 2.79 -16.25
CA GLU A 96 -2.64 2.58 -17.68
C GLU A 96 -1.16 2.69 -18.01
N GLU A 97 -0.60 1.69 -18.67
CA GLU A 97 0.76 1.71 -19.17
C GLU A 97 0.79 2.26 -20.59
N VAL A 98 1.49 3.36 -20.81
CA VAL A 98 1.64 3.99 -22.14
C VAL A 98 3.09 4.34 -22.38
N ASN A 99 3.70 3.72 -23.38
CA ASN A 99 5.10 3.95 -23.75
C ASN A 99 6.09 3.81 -22.56
N GLY A 100 5.87 2.83 -21.69
CA GLY A 100 6.69 2.58 -20.50
C GLY A 100 6.43 3.52 -19.33
N MET A 101 5.41 4.36 -19.42
CA MET A 101 4.99 5.27 -18.36
C MET A 101 3.65 4.84 -17.78
N THR A 102 3.58 4.69 -16.46
CA THR A 102 2.33 4.38 -15.75
C THR A 102 1.54 5.66 -15.48
N TRP A 103 0.27 5.68 -15.90
CA TRP A 103 -0.66 6.79 -15.69
C TRP A 103 -1.75 6.40 -14.69
N LEU A 104 -2.07 7.31 -13.78
CA LEU A 104 -3.32 7.26 -13.03
C LEU A 104 -4.44 7.67 -13.98
N VAL A 105 -5.47 6.84 -14.12
CA VAL A 105 -6.58 7.07 -15.03
C VAL A 105 -7.94 6.94 -14.33
N ARG A 106 -8.94 7.59 -14.90
CA ARG A 106 -10.36 7.45 -14.56
C ARG A 106 -11.16 7.11 -15.81
N ALA A 107 -12.06 6.15 -15.71
CA ALA A 107 -13.04 5.93 -16.75
C ALA A 107 -14.16 6.98 -16.67
N ILE A 108 -14.47 7.61 -17.79
CA ILE A 108 -15.58 8.54 -17.92
C ILE A 108 -16.54 8.04 -19.00
N SER A 109 -17.84 8.32 -18.86
CA SER A 109 -18.82 7.99 -19.90
C SER A 109 -18.58 8.81 -21.15
N ALA A 110 -18.72 8.20 -22.32
CA ALA A 110 -18.58 8.86 -23.60
C ALA A 110 -19.61 9.98 -23.81
N ASP A 111 -20.81 9.76 -23.32
CA ASP A 111 -21.90 10.74 -23.40
C ASP A 111 -22.79 10.65 -22.15
N GLU A 112 -22.67 11.63 -21.26
CA GLU A 112 -23.50 11.76 -20.07
C GLU A 112 -24.98 12.12 -20.40
N THR A 113 -25.26 12.55 -21.64
CA THR A 113 -26.58 13.02 -22.06
C THR A 113 -27.44 11.93 -22.70
N LEU A 114 -26.84 10.83 -23.17
CA LEU A 114 -27.53 9.72 -23.77
C LEU A 114 -28.34 8.92 -22.74
N LYS A 115 -29.65 8.85 -22.97
CA LYS A 115 -30.53 7.94 -22.22
C LYS A 115 -30.31 6.52 -22.76
N ARG A 116 -29.58 5.70 -21.99
CA ARG A 116 -29.28 4.31 -22.33
C ARG A 116 -30.53 3.49 -22.55
N GLN A 117 -30.51 2.64 -23.60
CA GLN A 117 -31.43 1.53 -23.74
C GLN A 117 -30.96 0.34 -22.90
N LYS A 118 -31.89 -0.50 -22.47
CA LYS A 118 -31.61 -1.66 -21.64
C LYS A 118 -30.73 -2.65 -22.42
N GLY A 119 -29.52 -2.93 -21.93
CA GLY A 119 -28.58 -3.91 -22.53
C GLY A 119 -27.48 -3.31 -23.41
N GLU A 120 -27.39 -2.00 -23.57
CA GLU A 120 -26.25 -1.36 -24.23
C GLU A 120 -25.06 -1.28 -23.27
N GLU A 121 -23.88 -1.75 -23.74
CA GLU A 121 -22.62 -1.56 -23.06
C GLU A 121 -22.28 -0.07 -22.99
N GLU A 122 -21.73 0.35 -21.83
CA GLU A 122 -21.33 1.73 -21.64
C GLU A 122 -20.04 2.00 -22.43
N GLU A 123 -20.10 2.89 -23.42
CA GLU A 123 -18.89 3.39 -24.04
C GLU A 123 -18.16 4.31 -23.07
N ILE A 124 -16.93 3.94 -22.71
CA ILE A 124 -16.11 4.65 -21.76
C ILE A 124 -14.81 5.12 -22.40
N TYR A 125 -14.32 6.28 -21.96
CA TYR A 125 -13.00 6.81 -22.30
C TYR A 125 -12.10 6.85 -21.07
N MET A 126 -10.79 6.64 -21.28
CA MET A 126 -9.80 6.77 -20.23
C MET A 126 -9.32 8.22 -20.15
N GLN A 127 -9.70 8.89 -19.07
CA GLN A 127 -9.15 10.20 -18.73
C GLN A 127 -7.83 9.99 -17.99
N ARG A 128 -6.70 10.32 -18.61
CA ARG A 128 -5.40 10.35 -17.95
C ARG A 128 -5.34 11.54 -16.99
N LEU A 129 -5.08 11.27 -15.73
CA LEU A 129 -5.09 12.26 -14.66
C LEU A 129 -3.70 12.82 -14.41
N MET A 130 -2.72 11.96 -14.17
CA MET A 130 -1.31 12.32 -13.99
C MET A 130 -0.42 11.08 -14.13
N PRO A 131 0.86 11.25 -14.50
CA PRO A 131 1.82 10.16 -14.44
C PRO A 131 2.06 9.71 -12.99
N ALA A 132 2.28 8.41 -12.76
CA ALA A 132 2.55 7.89 -11.43
C ALA A 132 3.89 8.39 -10.84
N ASP A 133 4.87 8.67 -11.70
CA ASP A 133 6.17 9.24 -11.34
C ASP A 133 6.12 10.71 -10.89
N ALA A 134 5.01 11.41 -11.19
CA ALA A 134 4.76 12.74 -10.65
C ALA A 134 4.35 12.74 -9.16
N LEU A 135 4.05 11.56 -8.59
CA LEU A 135 3.86 11.40 -7.15
C LEU A 135 5.21 11.44 -6.44
N ARG A 136 5.31 12.15 -5.31
CA ARG A 136 6.51 12.13 -4.47
C ARG A 136 6.63 10.82 -3.68
N ILE A 137 5.50 10.16 -3.38
CA ILE A 137 5.45 8.82 -2.79
C ILE A 137 5.71 7.77 -3.88
N ARG A 138 6.74 6.94 -3.69
CA ARG A 138 7.19 5.99 -4.71
C ARG A 138 6.49 4.63 -4.64
N GLY A 139 6.50 3.93 -5.76
CA GLY A 139 6.06 2.54 -5.89
C GLY A 139 4.60 2.38 -6.30
N ARG A 140 4.32 1.25 -6.97
CA ARG A 140 3.00 0.90 -7.51
C ARG A 140 1.90 0.87 -6.43
N HIS A 141 2.24 0.42 -5.22
CA HIS A 141 1.30 0.41 -4.09
C HIS A 141 0.86 1.83 -3.70
N ASN A 142 1.75 2.82 -3.79
CA ASN A 142 1.41 4.22 -3.52
C ASN A 142 0.61 4.84 -4.67
N ALA A 143 0.83 4.44 -5.92
CA ALA A 143 -0.05 4.81 -7.03
C ALA A 143 -1.49 4.30 -6.78
N LEU A 144 -1.65 3.07 -6.29
CA LEU A 144 -2.95 2.52 -5.89
C LEU A 144 -3.57 3.26 -4.70
N ASN A 145 -2.77 3.65 -3.70
CA ASN A 145 -3.23 4.48 -2.58
C ASN A 145 -3.72 5.85 -3.07
N ALA A 146 -3.01 6.46 -4.03
CA ALA A 146 -3.42 7.72 -4.66
C ALA A 146 -4.75 7.57 -5.43
N LEU A 147 -4.94 6.49 -6.20
CA LEU A 147 -6.23 6.19 -6.84
C LEU A 147 -7.35 6.03 -5.82
N ALA A 148 -7.10 5.34 -4.71
CA ALA A 148 -8.05 5.16 -3.62
C ALA A 148 -8.44 6.50 -2.98
N ALA A 149 -7.46 7.38 -2.75
CA ALA A 149 -7.69 8.73 -2.23
C ALA A 149 -8.52 9.57 -3.21
N LEU A 150 -8.21 9.53 -4.52
CA LEU A 150 -8.99 10.19 -5.56
C LEU A 150 -10.42 9.65 -5.63
N ALA A 151 -10.59 8.32 -5.62
CA ALA A 151 -11.89 7.68 -5.64
C ALA A 151 -12.76 8.12 -4.45
N LEU A 152 -12.16 8.22 -3.26
CA LEU A 152 -12.87 8.70 -2.07
C LEU A 152 -13.16 10.20 -2.14
N ALA A 153 -12.20 11.03 -2.55
CA ALA A 153 -12.32 12.48 -2.59
C ALA A 153 -13.31 12.95 -3.66
N THR A 154 -13.34 12.33 -4.85
CA THR A 154 -14.31 12.68 -5.92
C THR A 154 -15.75 12.54 -5.46
N THR A 155 -16.03 11.62 -4.53
CA THR A 155 -17.38 11.45 -3.97
C THR A 155 -17.84 12.63 -3.10
N THR A 156 -16.95 13.56 -2.75
CA THR A 156 -17.28 14.77 -1.95
C THR A 156 -17.69 15.95 -2.81
N GLY A 157 -17.60 15.83 -4.14
CA GLY A 157 -17.86 16.93 -5.08
C GLY A 157 -16.72 17.94 -5.22
N VAL A 158 -15.56 17.68 -4.65
CA VAL A 158 -14.36 18.51 -4.85
C VAL A 158 -13.89 18.39 -6.30
N ALA A 159 -13.47 19.49 -6.90
CA ALA A 159 -12.95 19.49 -8.26
C ALA A 159 -11.64 18.69 -8.37
N LEU A 160 -11.42 18.07 -9.54
CA LEU A 160 -10.28 17.18 -9.77
C LEU A 160 -8.92 17.90 -9.65
N ALA A 161 -8.80 19.12 -10.19
CA ALA A 161 -7.52 19.82 -10.24
C ALA A 161 -6.86 20.05 -8.86
N PRO A 162 -7.55 20.57 -7.82
CA PRO A 162 -6.97 20.67 -6.48
C PRO A 162 -6.63 19.32 -5.85
N MET A 163 -7.36 18.24 -6.16
CA MET A 163 -7.02 16.90 -5.69
C MET A 163 -5.71 16.40 -6.29
N LEU A 164 -5.52 16.57 -7.61
CA LEU A 164 -4.27 16.21 -8.30
C LEU A 164 -3.08 17.05 -7.80
N TYR A 165 -3.30 18.34 -7.56
CA TYR A 165 -2.28 19.18 -6.95
C TYR A 165 -1.88 18.67 -5.56
N GLY A 166 -2.83 18.37 -4.70
CA GLY A 166 -2.58 17.80 -3.38
C GLY A 166 -1.80 16.49 -3.42
N LEU A 167 -2.11 15.58 -4.37
CA LEU A 167 -1.36 14.34 -4.54
C LEU A 167 0.09 14.56 -4.98
N ARG A 168 0.36 15.56 -5.84
CA ARG A 168 1.73 15.90 -6.27
C ARG A 168 2.58 16.49 -5.14
N GLU A 169 1.94 17.23 -4.24
CA GLU A 169 2.63 17.87 -3.11
C GLU A 169 2.76 16.94 -1.89
N TYR A 170 1.99 15.85 -1.84
CA TYR A 170 2.02 14.92 -0.73
C TYR A 170 3.33 14.13 -0.68
N THR A 171 4.07 14.28 0.40
CA THR A 171 5.39 13.68 0.60
C THR A 171 5.36 12.34 1.32
N GLY A 172 4.18 11.85 1.68
CA GLY A 172 4.02 10.60 2.45
C GLY A 172 3.89 10.85 3.96
N GLU A 173 3.61 9.76 4.67
CA GLU A 173 3.56 9.75 6.13
C GLU A 173 4.92 9.28 6.67
N PRO A 174 5.35 9.77 7.83
CA PRO A 174 6.57 9.30 8.50
C PRO A 174 6.57 7.77 8.66
N HIS A 175 7.71 7.16 8.47
CA HIS A 175 7.93 5.72 8.62
C HIS A 175 7.16 4.82 7.63
N ARG A 176 6.81 5.35 6.46
CA ARG A 176 6.14 4.62 5.35
C ARG A 176 6.91 4.79 4.05
N VAL A 177 7.94 3.98 3.87
CA VAL A 177 8.90 4.05 2.76
C VAL A 177 9.42 5.50 2.62
N GLU A 178 9.69 6.13 3.76
CA GLU A 178 10.18 7.49 3.85
C GLU A 178 11.67 7.52 3.45
N SER A 179 12.04 8.35 2.48
CA SER A 179 13.45 8.59 2.13
C SER A 179 14.12 9.40 3.23
N VAL A 180 15.16 8.82 3.84
CA VAL A 180 15.90 9.43 4.97
C VAL A 180 17.06 10.27 4.46
N VAL A 181 17.90 9.67 3.60
CA VAL A 181 19.11 10.31 3.06
C VAL A 181 19.65 9.50 1.86
N VAL A 182 20.46 10.15 1.05
CA VAL A 182 21.27 9.49 0.01
C VAL A 182 22.74 9.62 0.40
N LEU A 183 23.42 8.46 0.57
CA LEU A 183 24.85 8.37 0.91
C LEU A 183 25.58 7.63 -0.20
N SER A 184 26.63 8.22 -0.75
CA SER A 184 27.44 7.62 -1.82
C SER A 184 26.63 7.04 -2.99
N GLY A 185 25.45 7.63 -3.27
CA GLY A 185 24.51 7.19 -4.31
C GLY A 185 23.58 6.04 -3.89
N VAL A 186 23.61 5.61 -2.64
CA VAL A 186 22.67 4.65 -2.03
C VAL A 186 21.59 5.44 -1.29
N GLU A 187 20.32 5.14 -1.55
CA GLU A 187 19.21 5.80 -0.88
C GLU A 187 18.66 4.93 0.25
N TYR A 188 18.52 5.52 1.44
CA TYR A 188 18.06 4.85 2.66
C TYR A 188 16.60 5.17 2.94
N PHE A 189 15.78 4.12 3.14
CA PHE A 189 14.34 4.23 3.35
C PHE A 189 13.91 3.68 4.70
N ASP A 190 13.10 4.45 5.42
CA ASP A 190 12.44 4.02 6.65
C ASP A 190 10.98 3.62 6.37
N ASP A 191 10.70 2.32 6.51
CA ASP A 191 9.35 1.74 6.53
C ASP A 191 9.11 0.98 7.84
N SER A 192 9.53 1.57 8.96
CA SER A 192 9.38 0.94 10.29
C SER A 192 7.91 0.66 10.65
N LYS A 193 6.95 1.28 9.96
CA LYS A 193 5.51 1.01 10.05
C LYS A 193 5.09 -0.26 9.29
N GLY A 194 5.93 -0.83 8.46
CA GLY A 194 5.76 -2.11 7.77
C GLY A 194 5.85 -3.30 8.75
N THR A 195 4.87 -3.43 9.65
CA THR A 195 4.87 -4.41 10.75
C THR A 195 4.21 -5.74 10.40
N ASN A 196 3.92 -5.96 9.14
CA ASN A 196 3.36 -7.21 8.62
C ASN A 196 3.95 -7.56 7.24
N VAL A 197 3.87 -8.83 6.89
CA VAL A 197 4.43 -9.40 5.66
C VAL A 197 3.92 -8.68 4.40
N GLY A 198 2.61 -8.40 4.33
CA GLY A 198 2.03 -7.76 3.14
C GLY A 198 2.53 -6.34 2.89
N ALA A 199 2.79 -5.57 3.95
CA ALA A 199 3.36 -4.23 3.84
C ALA A 199 4.80 -4.29 3.31
N THR A 200 5.60 -5.21 3.84
CA THR A 200 7.00 -5.39 3.42
C THR A 200 7.11 -5.90 1.99
N VAL A 201 6.26 -6.86 1.58
CA VAL A 201 6.17 -7.30 0.18
C VAL A 201 5.92 -6.10 -0.73
N ALA A 202 4.94 -5.26 -0.41
CA ALA A 202 4.61 -4.08 -1.20
C ALA A 202 5.76 -3.06 -1.27
N ALA A 203 6.51 -2.88 -0.17
CA ALA A 203 7.66 -1.99 -0.12
C ALA A 203 8.83 -2.50 -0.98
N ILE A 204 9.16 -3.80 -0.88
CA ILE A 204 10.22 -4.46 -1.68
C ILE A 204 9.86 -4.39 -3.17
N GLU A 205 8.65 -4.76 -3.56
CA GLU A 205 8.20 -4.71 -4.95
C GLU A 205 8.16 -3.28 -5.47
N GLY A 206 7.73 -2.33 -4.63
CA GLY A 206 7.62 -0.92 -5.00
C GLY A 206 8.96 -0.28 -5.34
N LEU A 207 9.99 -0.55 -4.55
CA LEU A 207 11.36 -0.04 -4.79
C LEU A 207 12.13 -0.90 -5.79
N GLY A 208 11.89 -2.22 -5.77
CA GLY A 208 12.65 -3.19 -6.55
C GLY A 208 12.48 -3.11 -8.06
N VAL A 209 11.42 -2.45 -8.55
CA VAL A 209 11.24 -2.20 -10.00
C VAL A 209 12.31 -1.24 -10.54
N GLU A 210 12.78 -0.30 -9.72
CA GLU A 210 13.70 0.75 -10.15
C GLU A 210 15.16 0.47 -9.75
N ARG A 211 15.39 -0.32 -8.68
CA ARG A 211 16.73 -0.53 -8.09
C ARG A 211 16.83 -1.82 -7.30
N ARG A 212 18.04 -2.29 -7.02
CA ARG A 212 18.28 -3.40 -6.10
C ARG A 212 18.08 -2.94 -4.67
N VAL A 213 17.52 -3.80 -3.83
CA VAL A 213 17.12 -3.44 -2.46
C VAL A 213 17.88 -4.29 -1.44
N TRP A 214 18.59 -3.67 -0.53
CA TRP A 214 19.12 -4.26 0.70
C TRP A 214 18.06 -4.12 1.78
N VAL A 215 17.55 -5.23 2.32
CA VAL A 215 16.37 -5.22 3.18
C VAL A 215 16.74 -5.58 4.60
N ILE A 216 16.26 -4.81 5.57
CA ILE A 216 16.36 -5.13 6.99
C ILE A 216 15.00 -5.66 7.45
N LEU A 217 14.97 -6.94 7.87
CA LEU A 217 13.79 -7.66 8.33
C LEU A 217 13.97 -8.09 9.79
N GLY A 218 12.85 -8.20 10.52
CA GLY A 218 12.85 -8.86 11.82
C GLY A 218 12.15 -8.10 12.93
N GLY A 219 12.06 -8.80 14.07
CA GLY A 219 11.31 -8.41 15.24
C GLY A 219 10.36 -9.51 15.70
N ASP A 220 9.21 -9.14 16.29
CA ASP A 220 8.14 -10.04 16.70
C ASP A 220 7.12 -10.25 15.56
N GLY A 221 7.15 -11.39 14.92
CA GLY A 221 6.28 -11.76 13.80
C GLY A 221 4.86 -12.15 14.20
N LYS A 222 4.56 -12.33 15.49
CA LYS A 222 3.22 -12.69 16.00
C LYS A 222 2.60 -13.92 15.31
N GLY A 223 3.42 -14.89 14.94
CA GLY A 223 2.97 -16.11 14.28
C GLY A 223 2.55 -15.93 12.81
N GLN A 224 2.94 -14.85 12.15
CA GLN A 224 2.72 -14.66 10.72
C GLN A 224 3.49 -15.70 9.89
N ASP A 225 2.93 -16.06 8.74
CA ASP A 225 3.63 -16.81 7.71
C ASP A 225 4.55 -15.87 6.91
N PHE A 226 5.85 -16.13 6.93
CA PHE A 226 6.85 -15.35 6.19
C PHE A 226 7.09 -15.85 4.75
N SER A 227 6.50 -16.97 4.35
CA SER A 227 6.70 -17.54 3.01
C SER A 227 6.39 -16.58 1.85
N PRO A 228 5.42 -15.64 1.95
CA PRO A 228 5.16 -14.69 0.87
C PRO A 228 6.30 -13.70 0.60
N LEU A 229 7.28 -13.57 1.52
CA LEU A 229 8.47 -12.73 1.31
C LEU A 229 9.46 -13.35 0.32
N ALA A 230 9.45 -14.68 0.16
CA ALA A 230 10.47 -15.39 -0.62
C ALA A 230 10.54 -14.92 -2.09
N ALA A 231 9.40 -14.81 -2.76
CA ALA A 231 9.37 -14.43 -4.17
C ALA A 231 9.85 -12.97 -4.42
N PRO A 232 9.36 -11.92 -3.71
CA PRO A 232 9.87 -10.58 -3.90
C PRO A 232 11.32 -10.41 -3.45
N VAL A 233 11.77 -11.12 -2.41
CA VAL A 233 13.18 -11.12 -1.98
C VAL A 233 14.06 -11.73 -3.08
N ALA A 234 13.74 -12.91 -3.57
CA ALA A 234 14.51 -13.57 -4.65
C ALA A 234 14.61 -12.69 -5.91
N ARG A 235 13.57 -11.90 -6.20
CA ARG A 235 13.52 -11.09 -7.41
C ARG A 235 14.24 -9.75 -7.30
N TYR A 236 14.14 -9.09 -6.15
CA TYR A 236 14.51 -7.67 -6.01
C TYR A 236 15.57 -7.39 -4.95
N ALA A 237 15.73 -8.29 -3.96
CA ALA A 237 16.72 -8.04 -2.92
C ALA A 237 18.14 -8.35 -3.38
N ALA A 238 19.09 -7.49 -2.98
CA ALA A 238 20.51 -7.71 -3.11
C ALA A 238 21.07 -8.50 -1.93
N GLY A 239 20.49 -8.29 -0.75
CA GLY A 239 20.80 -8.98 0.49
C GLY A 239 19.77 -8.66 1.56
N VAL A 240 19.74 -9.46 2.63
CA VAL A 240 18.81 -9.32 3.75
C VAL A 240 19.57 -9.36 5.06
N ALA A 241 19.45 -8.30 5.87
CA ALA A 241 19.89 -8.27 7.26
C ALA A 241 18.73 -8.66 8.18
N LEU A 242 18.93 -9.62 9.06
CA LEU A 242 17.93 -10.18 9.96
C LEU A 242 18.22 -9.78 11.40
N ILE A 243 17.22 -9.24 12.09
CA ILE A 243 17.31 -8.82 13.50
C ILE A 243 16.16 -9.40 14.33
N GLY A 244 16.31 -9.41 15.62
CA GLY A 244 15.25 -9.69 16.58
C GLY A 244 14.82 -11.14 16.69
N ARG A 245 13.74 -11.35 17.42
CA ARG A 245 13.32 -12.66 17.91
C ARG A 245 13.02 -13.68 16.81
N ASP A 246 12.33 -13.29 15.76
CA ASP A 246 11.88 -14.21 14.71
C ASP A 246 12.80 -14.23 13.49
N ALA A 247 14.03 -13.69 13.61
CA ALA A 247 15.07 -13.77 12.59
C ALA A 247 15.35 -15.22 12.10
N PRO A 248 15.38 -16.27 12.96
CA PRO A 248 15.56 -17.65 12.50
C PRO A 248 14.42 -18.14 11.61
N GLN A 249 13.16 -17.75 11.90
CA GLN A 249 12.00 -18.13 11.09
C GLN A 249 12.02 -17.42 9.72
N LEU A 250 12.43 -16.13 9.70
CA LEU A 250 12.65 -15.39 8.46
C LEU A 250 13.75 -16.03 7.62
N ALA A 251 14.88 -16.39 8.25
CA ALA A 251 15.98 -17.09 7.56
C ALA A 251 15.51 -18.40 6.93
N GLN A 252 14.70 -19.18 7.64
CA GLN A 252 14.12 -20.42 7.12
C GLN A 252 13.20 -20.16 5.92
N ALA A 253 12.32 -19.15 6.00
CA ALA A 253 11.41 -18.81 4.92
C ALA A 253 12.13 -18.29 3.66
N LEU A 254 13.32 -17.73 3.82
CA LEU A 254 14.13 -17.15 2.75
C LEU A 254 15.29 -18.05 2.27
N ALA A 255 15.47 -19.24 2.85
CA ALA A 255 16.63 -20.10 2.59
C ALA A 255 16.83 -20.44 1.11
N ASP A 256 15.76 -20.65 0.37
CA ASP A 256 15.78 -21.07 -1.03
C ASP A 256 15.79 -19.90 -2.03
N THR A 257 15.87 -18.65 -1.55
CA THR A 257 15.85 -17.45 -2.41
C THR A 257 17.17 -17.22 -3.17
N GLY A 258 18.26 -17.82 -2.71
CA GLY A 258 19.60 -17.57 -3.23
C GLY A 258 20.19 -16.20 -2.85
N VAL A 259 19.50 -15.42 -2.04
CA VAL A 259 19.92 -14.10 -1.57
C VAL A 259 20.77 -14.24 -0.30
N SER A 260 21.83 -13.43 -0.17
CA SER A 260 22.67 -13.42 1.02
C SER A 260 21.88 -12.97 2.25
N LEU A 261 21.94 -13.76 3.33
CA LEU A 261 21.29 -13.47 4.60
C LEU A 261 22.36 -13.24 5.68
N ALA A 262 22.26 -12.16 6.44
CA ALA A 262 23.11 -11.85 7.57
C ALA A 262 22.29 -11.75 8.86
N HIS A 263 22.66 -12.47 9.90
CA HIS A 263 22.12 -12.29 11.24
C HIS A 263 22.89 -11.18 11.96
N CYS A 264 22.18 -10.16 12.41
CA CYS A 264 22.75 -9.00 13.09
C CYS A 264 22.20 -8.92 14.51
N ASP A 265 23.06 -8.55 15.45
CA ASP A 265 22.70 -8.49 16.88
C ASP A 265 21.70 -7.36 17.17
N ASP A 266 21.83 -6.26 16.42
CA ASP A 266 20.97 -5.07 16.56
C ASP A 266 20.75 -4.35 15.24
N LEU A 267 19.94 -3.29 15.27
CA LEU A 267 19.59 -2.52 14.08
C LEU A 267 20.78 -1.69 13.54
N PRO A 268 21.63 -1.04 14.35
CA PRO A 268 22.85 -0.39 13.87
C PRO A 268 23.79 -1.34 13.12
N ALA A 269 23.99 -2.56 13.63
CA ALA A 269 24.80 -3.59 12.96
C ALA A 269 24.18 -4.01 11.60
N ALA A 270 22.85 -4.11 11.52
CA ALA A 270 22.15 -4.38 10.28
C ALA A 270 22.31 -3.24 9.26
N VAL A 271 22.24 -1.99 9.70
CA VAL A 271 22.50 -0.81 8.85
C VAL A 271 23.94 -0.83 8.34
N ALA A 272 24.92 -1.08 9.21
CA ALA A 272 26.33 -1.16 8.84
C ALA A 272 26.57 -2.25 7.81
N TRP A 273 26.01 -3.45 8.01
CA TRP A 273 26.13 -4.54 7.05
C TRP A 273 25.55 -4.18 5.68
N CYS A 274 24.38 -3.57 5.63
CA CYS A 274 23.79 -3.11 4.37
C CYS A 274 24.65 -2.02 3.72
N HIS A 275 25.17 -1.08 4.49
CA HIS A 275 26.04 0.00 4.01
C HIS A 275 27.32 -0.54 3.36
N ASP A 276 27.98 -1.50 4.00
CA ASP A 276 29.25 -2.10 3.51
C ASP A 276 29.11 -2.85 2.20
N HIS A 277 27.90 -3.31 1.87
CA HIS A 277 27.64 -4.14 0.68
C HIS A 277 26.87 -3.40 -0.42
N ALA A 278 26.15 -2.33 -0.10
CA ALA A 278 25.36 -1.56 -1.06
C ALA A 278 26.25 -0.77 -2.04
N GLN A 279 25.80 -0.64 -3.27
CA GLN A 279 26.48 0.09 -4.32
C GLN A 279 25.64 1.29 -4.79
N SER A 280 26.31 2.27 -5.40
CA SER A 280 25.60 3.42 -5.97
C SER A 280 24.48 2.98 -6.91
N GLY A 281 23.29 3.51 -6.69
CA GLY A 281 22.05 3.13 -7.37
C GLY A 281 21.18 2.14 -6.58
N ASP A 282 21.70 1.50 -5.54
CA ASP A 282 20.94 0.61 -4.66
C ASP A 282 20.07 1.39 -3.66
N ALA A 283 19.15 0.69 -3.02
CA ALA A 283 18.38 1.16 -1.88
C ALA A 283 18.66 0.30 -0.64
N VAL A 284 18.69 0.92 0.54
CA VAL A 284 18.64 0.24 1.84
C VAL A 284 17.27 0.51 2.47
N LEU A 285 16.50 -0.55 2.73
CA LEU A 285 15.12 -0.47 3.20
C LEU A 285 14.98 -1.13 4.56
N LEU A 286 14.61 -0.36 5.58
CA LEU A 286 14.04 -0.91 6.80
C LEU A 286 12.56 -1.15 6.60
N SER A 287 12.13 -2.39 6.32
CA SER A 287 10.71 -2.79 6.27
C SER A 287 10.56 -4.14 6.96
N PRO A 288 10.40 -4.14 8.27
CA PRO A 288 10.73 -5.27 9.13
C PRO A 288 9.80 -6.48 9.06
N ALA A 289 8.62 -6.39 8.45
CA ALA A 289 7.56 -7.41 8.45
C ALA A 289 7.03 -7.78 9.85
N CYS A 290 7.66 -7.30 10.90
CA CYS A 290 7.45 -7.68 12.29
C CYS A 290 7.14 -6.48 13.17
N ALA A 291 6.44 -6.71 14.29
CA ALA A 291 6.34 -5.73 15.37
C ALA A 291 7.71 -5.51 16.02
N SER A 292 7.84 -4.41 16.76
CA SER A 292 9.13 -3.95 17.30
C SER A 292 9.34 -4.23 18.78
N PHE A 293 8.35 -4.82 19.46
CA PHE A 293 8.29 -4.87 20.92
C PHE A 293 9.30 -5.83 21.57
N ASP A 294 9.98 -6.65 20.80
CA ASP A 294 11.05 -7.53 21.27
C ASP A 294 12.38 -6.80 21.47
N MET A 295 12.63 -5.72 20.74
CA MET A 295 13.88 -4.95 20.77
C MET A 295 13.68 -3.46 21.07
N PHE A 296 12.48 -2.91 20.85
CA PHE A 296 12.18 -1.48 20.93
C PHE A 296 10.87 -1.22 21.66
N GLU A 297 10.68 -0.02 22.20
CA GLU A 297 9.44 0.40 22.87
C GLU A 297 8.25 0.41 21.91
N ASN A 298 8.48 0.80 20.66
CA ASN A 298 7.46 0.87 19.58
C ASN A 298 8.15 1.06 18.22
N TYR A 299 7.38 1.03 17.13
CA TYR A 299 7.91 1.20 15.78
C TYR A 299 8.58 2.58 15.56
N GLY A 300 8.11 3.64 16.22
CA GLY A 300 8.72 4.97 16.14
C GLY A 300 10.09 5.02 16.85
N HIS A 301 10.29 4.25 17.94
CA HIS A 301 11.61 4.08 18.54
C HIS A 301 12.54 3.34 17.56
N ARG A 302 12.10 2.25 16.95
CA ARG A 302 12.87 1.53 15.91
C ARG A 302 13.27 2.44 14.76
N ALA A 303 12.35 3.28 14.28
CA ALA A 303 12.61 4.25 13.24
C ALA A 303 13.70 5.25 13.64
N ARG A 304 13.63 5.81 14.86
CA ARG A 304 14.68 6.74 15.35
C ARG A 304 16.04 6.07 15.38
N VAL A 305 16.14 4.86 15.93
CA VAL A 305 17.42 4.12 15.98
C VAL A 305 17.98 3.89 14.56
N TYR A 306 17.12 3.56 13.59
CA TYR A 306 17.53 3.42 12.19
C TYR A 306 18.02 4.74 11.60
N ILE A 307 17.25 5.79 11.74
CA ILE A 307 17.58 7.13 11.21
C ILE A 307 18.89 7.65 11.84
N ASP A 308 19.06 7.46 13.13
CA ASP A 308 20.27 7.91 13.85
C ASP A 308 21.50 7.12 13.36
N ALA A 309 21.41 5.79 13.21
CA ALA A 309 22.49 4.96 12.67
C ALA A 309 22.87 5.38 11.23
N VAL A 310 21.89 5.66 10.38
CA VAL A 310 22.13 6.13 9.01
C VAL A 310 22.78 7.53 9.01
N ARG A 311 22.34 8.42 9.88
CA ARG A 311 22.91 9.78 10.01
C ARG A 311 24.33 9.80 10.56
N GLU A 312 24.69 8.85 11.44
CA GLU A 312 26.07 8.67 11.91
C GLU A 312 27.01 8.35 10.73
N TRP A 313 26.58 7.47 9.82
CA TRP A 313 27.29 7.21 8.56
C TRP A 313 27.40 8.46 7.68
N ALA A 314 26.29 9.20 7.51
CA ALA A 314 26.27 10.45 6.76
C ALA A 314 27.28 11.46 7.30
N ALA A 315 27.33 11.63 8.61
CA ALA A 315 28.28 12.52 9.28
C ALA A 315 29.74 12.05 9.08
N SER A 316 30.01 10.74 9.10
CA SER A 316 31.34 10.19 8.86
C SER A 316 31.84 10.39 7.43
N GLU A 317 30.93 10.43 6.44
CA GLU A 317 31.22 10.70 5.04
C GLU A 317 31.20 12.21 4.68
N GLY A 318 30.90 13.09 5.66
CA GLY A 318 30.84 14.54 5.46
C GLY A 318 29.58 15.00 4.70
N VAL A 319 28.55 14.19 4.66
CA VAL A 319 27.23 14.53 4.13
C VAL A 319 26.37 15.07 5.28
N ALA A 320 26.13 16.39 5.29
CA ALA A 320 25.35 17.08 6.32
C ALA A 320 23.90 17.33 5.87
#